data_762f679f4f2cc23b828979f4647f987d
#
_entry.id   762f679f4f2cc23b828979f4647f987d
#
_cell.length_a   1.000
_cell.length_b   1.000
_cell.length_c   1.000
_cell.angle_alpha   90.00
_cell.angle_beta   90.00
_cell.angle_gamma   90.00
#
_symmetry.space_group_name_H-M   'P 1'
#
loop_
_entity.id
_entity.type
_entity.pdbx_description
1 polymer ?
#
loop_
_entity_poly.entity_id
_entity_poly.type
_entity_poly.pdbx_seq_one_letter_code
_entity_poly.pdbx_strand_id
1 'polypeptide(L)'
;VLFHTWELLQDIHFEYYFFLENCAYRMAELVAMAWEEEIDLYSPSEFWAIPVDVFFRLQRLQTPDGQSVLGKPILVPSRQRRLQWKTLDLNESQQDWVIRIQRQPEQLNKLEQSGLSPEAQAQVLDALTDLLQYQKAREEMLSESLQNLRQQVLLRRSELPILVKKPQPLTPDPLKGHPPLRTQFGGFQRNDTEQGIEVGIRAAYHDLLDPVHGHLPYAELKALDLKIRFDETRWWIHQLTFFEIQNLSISSTRLDTVSGVSWRTSGEWQEEALDESQHKVMR
;
A
#
# COMPACT_ATOMS: atom_id res chain seq x y z
N VAL A 1 -23.56 -17.92 6.35
CA VAL A 1 -22.29 -17.35 5.89
C VAL A 1 -21.16 -17.68 6.86
N LEU A 2 -21.14 -17.22 8.14
CA LEU A 2 -20.03 -17.44 9.07
C LEU A 2 -19.66 -18.91 9.25
N PHE A 3 -20.65 -19.80 9.40
CA PHE A 3 -20.41 -21.24 9.53
C PHE A 3 -19.79 -21.82 8.25
N HIS A 4 -20.31 -21.44 7.09
CA HIS A 4 -19.79 -21.87 5.81
C HIS A 4 -18.37 -21.33 5.57
N THR A 5 -18.10 -20.07 5.91
CA THR A 5 -16.74 -19.51 5.86
C THR A 5 -15.78 -20.30 6.76
N TRP A 6 -16.22 -20.72 7.94
CA TRP A 6 -15.43 -21.56 8.82
C TRP A 6 -15.11 -22.93 8.20
N GLU A 7 -16.10 -23.58 7.58
CA GLU A 7 -15.89 -24.85 6.86
C GLU A 7 -14.89 -24.70 5.71
N LEU A 8 -15.03 -23.63 4.90
CA LEU A 8 -14.10 -23.33 3.82
C LEU A 8 -12.66 -23.15 4.31
N LEU A 9 -12.45 -22.51 5.46
CA LEU A 9 -11.12 -22.27 6.03
C LEU A 9 -10.46 -23.54 6.58
N GLN A 10 -11.22 -24.62 6.82
CA GLN A 10 -10.67 -25.84 7.39
C GLN A 10 -10.04 -26.77 6.34
N ASP A 11 -10.65 -26.92 5.17
CA ASP A 11 -10.34 -28.02 4.26
C ASP A 11 -10.21 -27.62 2.77
N ILE A 12 -10.42 -26.36 2.41
CA ILE A 12 -10.41 -25.99 0.99
C ILE A 12 -9.09 -25.31 0.60
N HIS A 13 -8.47 -25.88 -0.42
CA HIS A 13 -7.37 -25.26 -1.15
C HIS A 13 -7.90 -24.73 -2.46
N PHE A 14 -7.76 -23.39 -2.67
CA PHE A 14 -8.09 -22.77 -3.94
C PHE A 14 -6.83 -22.67 -4.80
N GLU A 15 -6.95 -23.01 -6.06
CA GLU A 15 -5.93 -22.63 -7.04
C GLU A 15 -5.90 -21.10 -7.15
N TYR A 16 -4.71 -20.54 -7.20
CA TYR A 16 -4.51 -19.09 -7.27
C TYR A 16 -4.06 -18.69 -8.67
N TYR A 17 -4.89 -17.91 -9.34
CA TYR A 17 -4.55 -17.29 -10.61
C TYR A 17 -4.42 -15.79 -10.44
N PHE A 18 -3.21 -15.28 -10.67
CA PHE A 18 -2.86 -13.89 -10.36
C PHE A 18 -3.83 -12.86 -10.94
N PHE A 19 -4.29 -13.07 -12.16
CA PHE A 19 -5.19 -12.12 -12.84
C PHE A 19 -6.68 -12.42 -12.67
N LEU A 20 -7.07 -13.64 -12.49
CA LEU A 20 -8.49 -14.07 -12.54
C LEU A 20 -9.02 -14.44 -11.15
N GLU A 21 -8.69 -15.63 -10.69
CA GLU A 21 -9.20 -16.19 -9.44
C GLU A 21 -8.25 -15.95 -8.28
N ASN A 22 -7.95 -14.68 -8.02
CA ASN A 22 -7.10 -14.28 -6.91
C ASN A 22 -7.91 -14.09 -5.60
N CYS A 23 -7.23 -13.65 -4.55
CA CYS A 23 -7.86 -13.43 -3.24
C CYS A 23 -9.05 -12.47 -3.28
N ALA A 24 -9.04 -11.47 -4.17
CA ALA A 24 -10.12 -10.51 -4.30
C ALA A 24 -11.37 -11.16 -4.90
N TYR A 25 -11.21 -12.00 -5.90
CA TYR A 25 -12.28 -12.78 -6.49
C TYR A 25 -12.97 -13.65 -5.44
N ARG A 26 -12.17 -14.42 -4.67
CA ARG A 26 -12.71 -15.30 -3.61
C ARG A 26 -13.38 -14.52 -2.47
N MET A 27 -12.87 -13.36 -2.12
CA MET A 27 -13.54 -12.47 -1.17
C MET A 27 -14.87 -11.95 -1.70
N ALA A 28 -14.93 -11.59 -2.97
CA ALA A 28 -16.17 -11.15 -3.59
C ALA A 28 -17.23 -12.26 -3.60
N GLU A 29 -16.87 -13.51 -3.92
CA GLU A 29 -17.77 -14.67 -3.83
C GLU A 29 -18.34 -14.84 -2.41
N LEU A 30 -17.48 -14.76 -1.38
CA LEU A 30 -17.94 -14.86 0.02
C LEU A 30 -18.91 -13.74 0.41
N VAL A 31 -18.65 -12.51 -0.06
CA VAL A 31 -19.54 -11.38 0.21
C VAL A 31 -20.86 -11.54 -0.55
N ALA A 32 -20.82 -11.97 -1.82
CA ALA A 32 -22.01 -12.22 -2.63
C ALA A 32 -22.91 -13.30 -1.98
N MET A 33 -22.34 -14.36 -1.40
CA MET A 33 -23.07 -15.36 -0.64
C MET A 33 -23.77 -14.83 0.62
N ALA A 34 -23.30 -13.71 1.17
CA ALA A 34 -23.92 -13.06 2.32
C ALA A 34 -25.17 -12.26 1.96
N TRP A 35 -25.42 -12.07 0.69
CA TRP A 35 -26.50 -11.22 0.17
C TRP A 35 -27.63 -12.10 -0.41
N GLU A 36 -28.86 -11.73 -0.21
CA GLU A 36 -30.02 -12.51 -0.69
C GLU A 36 -30.29 -12.32 -2.19
N GLU A 37 -29.82 -11.20 -2.76
CA GLU A 37 -29.96 -10.88 -4.19
C GLU A 37 -28.64 -11.16 -4.92
N GLU A 38 -28.72 -11.44 -6.21
CA GLU A 38 -27.54 -11.65 -7.05
C GLU A 38 -26.73 -10.35 -7.16
N ILE A 39 -25.54 -10.33 -6.53
CA ILE A 39 -24.63 -9.21 -6.59
C ILE A 39 -23.48 -9.52 -7.53
N ASP A 40 -23.36 -8.75 -8.60
CA ASP A 40 -22.21 -8.80 -9.48
C ASP A 40 -21.06 -7.97 -8.92
N LEU A 41 -20.20 -8.60 -8.13
CA LEU A 41 -18.94 -8.01 -7.65
C LEU A 41 -17.79 -8.24 -8.64
N TYR A 42 -17.94 -9.22 -9.55
CA TYR A 42 -17.08 -9.46 -10.69
C TYR A 42 -17.92 -9.97 -11.86
N SER A 43 -17.76 -9.34 -13.01
CA SER A 43 -18.33 -9.89 -14.24
C SER A 43 -17.45 -11.04 -14.73
N PRO A 44 -18.03 -12.19 -15.14
CA PRO A 44 -17.30 -13.27 -15.79
C PRO A 44 -16.58 -12.85 -17.08
N SER A 45 -16.95 -11.70 -17.65
CA SER A 45 -16.31 -11.11 -18.83
C SER A 45 -15.09 -10.24 -18.49
N GLU A 46 -14.77 -10.03 -17.21
CA GLU A 46 -13.60 -9.26 -16.80
C GLU A 46 -12.35 -10.14 -16.87
N PHE A 47 -11.34 -9.66 -17.57
CA PHE A 47 -10.07 -10.38 -17.75
C PHE A 47 -9.17 -10.39 -16.51
N TRP A 48 -9.52 -9.62 -15.46
CA TRP A 48 -8.76 -9.54 -14.22
C TRP A 48 -9.60 -9.10 -13.03
N ALA A 49 -9.24 -9.64 -11.88
CA ALA A 49 -9.81 -9.29 -10.61
C ALA A 49 -8.82 -8.38 -9.84
N ILE A 50 -9.13 -7.10 -9.72
CA ILE A 50 -8.28 -6.16 -8.97
C ILE A 50 -8.90 -5.92 -7.58
N PRO A 51 -8.14 -6.15 -6.49
CA PRO A 51 -8.70 -6.07 -5.14
C PRO A 51 -9.40 -4.75 -4.81
N VAL A 52 -8.87 -3.62 -5.27
CA VAL A 52 -9.48 -2.31 -5.00
C VAL A 52 -10.82 -2.13 -5.69
N ASP A 53 -11.05 -2.75 -6.85
CA ASP A 53 -12.34 -2.67 -7.55
C ASP A 53 -13.47 -3.33 -6.78
N VAL A 54 -13.19 -4.43 -6.06
CA VAL A 54 -14.17 -5.05 -5.16
C VAL A 54 -14.64 -4.05 -4.12
N PHE A 55 -13.72 -3.32 -3.51
CA PHE A 55 -14.08 -2.30 -2.52
C PHE A 55 -14.86 -1.14 -3.13
N PHE A 56 -14.53 -0.68 -4.33
CA PHE A 56 -15.30 0.34 -5.04
C PHE A 56 -16.72 -0.13 -5.38
N ARG A 57 -16.87 -1.38 -5.79
CA ARG A 57 -18.18 -1.98 -6.07
C ARG A 57 -19.00 -2.16 -4.81
N LEU A 58 -18.41 -2.73 -3.76
CA LEU A 58 -19.05 -2.85 -2.46
C LEU A 58 -19.55 -1.51 -1.92
N GLN A 59 -18.77 -0.44 -2.06
CA GLN A 59 -19.16 0.89 -1.63
C GLN A 59 -20.37 1.45 -2.38
N ARG A 60 -20.57 1.03 -3.63
CA ARG A 60 -21.68 1.45 -4.49
C ARG A 60 -22.95 0.63 -4.31
N LEU A 61 -22.87 -0.49 -3.60
CA LEU A 61 -24.03 -1.34 -3.35
C LEU A 61 -25.07 -0.59 -2.53
N GLN A 62 -26.32 -0.65 -3.02
CA GLN A 62 -27.46 -0.08 -2.37
C GLN A 62 -28.54 -1.16 -2.22
N THR A 63 -29.31 -1.05 -1.15
CA THR A 63 -30.55 -1.83 -0.97
C THR A 63 -31.61 -1.36 -1.99
N PRO A 64 -32.69 -2.13 -2.23
CA PRO A 64 -33.79 -1.71 -3.13
C PRO A 64 -34.39 -0.35 -2.77
N ASP A 65 -34.33 0.04 -1.50
CA ASP A 65 -34.79 1.33 -0.99
C ASP A 65 -33.71 2.44 -1.09
N GLY A 66 -32.58 2.17 -1.76
CA GLY A 66 -31.53 3.15 -2.03
C GLY A 66 -30.61 3.46 -0.85
N GLN A 67 -30.63 2.67 0.23
CA GLN A 67 -29.71 2.82 1.34
C GLN A 67 -28.38 2.13 1.04
N SER A 68 -27.27 2.69 1.54
CA SER A 68 -25.96 2.02 1.40
C SER A 68 -25.93 0.71 2.19
N VAL A 69 -25.51 -0.35 1.54
CA VAL A 69 -25.34 -1.68 2.15
C VAL A 69 -24.25 -1.67 3.21
N LEU A 70 -23.18 -0.93 2.95
CA LEU A 70 -22.07 -0.82 3.87
C LEU A 70 -22.25 0.36 4.83
N GLY A 71 -21.96 0.11 6.10
CA GLY A 71 -21.81 1.16 7.09
C GLY A 71 -20.59 2.06 6.79
N LYS A 72 -20.42 3.09 7.61
CA LYS A 72 -19.26 3.98 7.49
C LYS A 72 -17.96 3.19 7.68
N PRO A 73 -17.00 3.27 6.74
CA PRO A 73 -15.75 2.54 6.85
C PRO A 73 -14.92 3.00 8.05
N ILE A 74 -14.32 2.05 8.74
CA ILE A 74 -13.38 2.30 9.84
C ILE A 74 -11.96 2.17 9.29
N LEU A 75 -11.25 3.29 9.24
CA LEU A 75 -9.87 3.33 8.75
C LEU A 75 -8.90 3.04 9.89
N VAL A 76 -8.19 1.93 9.79
CA VAL A 76 -7.18 1.51 10.76
C VAL A 76 -5.79 1.83 10.21
N PRO A 77 -5.01 2.72 10.85
CA PRO A 77 -3.67 3.04 10.38
C PRO A 77 -2.74 1.85 10.52
N SER A 78 -1.84 1.66 9.56
CA SER A 78 -0.77 0.67 9.66
C SER A 78 0.14 0.94 10.86
N ARG A 79 0.87 -0.08 11.33
CA ARG A 79 1.86 0.08 12.41
C ARG A 79 2.96 1.07 12.04
N GLN A 80 3.40 1.04 10.78
CA GLN A 80 4.37 2.02 10.27
C GLN A 80 3.83 3.45 10.34
N ARG A 81 2.59 3.67 9.91
CA ARG A 81 1.93 4.98 9.97
C ARG A 81 1.81 5.49 11.42
N ARG A 82 1.43 4.61 12.34
CA ARG A 82 1.37 4.98 13.77
C ARG A 82 2.73 5.37 14.31
N LEU A 83 3.78 4.61 13.98
CA LEU A 83 5.15 4.94 14.35
C LEU A 83 5.58 6.31 13.79
N GLN A 84 5.29 6.58 12.52
CA GLN A 84 5.58 7.87 11.90
C GLN A 84 4.91 9.03 12.65
N TRP A 85 3.62 8.92 12.97
CA TRP A 85 2.92 9.95 13.74
C TRP A 85 3.51 10.14 15.13
N LYS A 86 3.82 9.07 15.82
CA LYS A 86 4.47 9.14 17.13
C LYS A 86 5.83 9.83 17.03
N THR A 87 6.61 9.53 15.99
CA THR A 87 7.92 10.17 15.79
C THR A 87 7.81 11.67 15.56
N LEU A 88 6.80 12.11 14.78
CA LEU A 88 6.55 13.53 14.53
C LEU A 88 6.13 14.31 15.81
N ASP A 89 5.53 13.63 16.78
CA ASP A 89 5.16 14.22 18.07
C ASP A 89 6.34 14.36 19.03
N LEU A 90 7.49 13.72 18.76
CA LEU A 90 8.69 13.74 19.57
C LEU A 90 9.66 14.83 19.12
N ASN A 91 10.30 15.51 20.07
CA ASN A 91 11.46 16.33 19.78
C ASN A 91 12.73 15.46 19.58
N GLU A 92 13.82 16.07 19.12
CA GLU A 92 15.07 15.35 18.81
C GLU A 92 15.62 14.56 20.00
N SER A 93 15.64 15.16 21.19
CA SER A 93 16.11 14.49 22.41
C SER A 93 15.29 13.25 22.75
N GLN A 94 13.97 13.31 22.59
CA GLN A 94 13.08 12.17 22.81
C GLN A 94 13.32 11.07 21.75
N GLN A 95 13.49 11.45 20.49
CA GLN A 95 13.83 10.50 19.43
C GLN A 95 15.18 9.82 19.67
N ASP A 96 16.18 10.56 20.14
CA ASP A 96 17.47 10.01 20.51
C ASP A 96 17.36 8.99 21.66
N TRP A 97 16.51 9.24 22.63
CA TRP A 97 16.24 8.27 23.69
C TRP A 97 15.58 6.99 23.17
N VAL A 98 14.61 7.08 22.28
CA VAL A 98 13.99 5.90 21.64
C VAL A 98 15.05 5.06 20.93
N ILE A 99 15.90 5.69 20.09
CA ILE A 99 16.96 5.01 19.34
C ILE A 99 17.98 4.38 20.29
N ARG A 100 18.38 5.12 21.34
CA ARG A 100 19.36 4.66 22.33
C ARG A 100 18.88 3.43 23.07
N ILE A 101 17.64 3.45 23.58
CA ILE A 101 17.07 2.31 24.32
C ILE A 101 16.86 1.11 23.38
N GLN A 102 16.41 1.33 22.15
CA GLN A 102 16.22 0.27 21.18
C GLN A 102 17.53 -0.46 20.84
N ARG A 103 18.65 0.29 20.75
CA ARG A 103 19.99 -0.26 20.46
C ARG A 103 20.65 -0.89 21.68
N GLN A 104 20.42 -0.32 22.86
CA GLN A 104 21.02 -0.68 24.13
C GLN A 104 19.94 -0.74 25.20
N PRO A 105 19.26 -1.89 25.39
CA PRO A 105 18.12 -2.06 26.31
C PRO A 105 18.40 -1.58 27.75
N GLU A 106 19.61 -1.72 28.20
CA GLU A 106 20.05 -1.28 29.56
C GLU A 106 19.92 0.23 29.77
N GLN A 107 19.86 1.03 28.71
CA GLN A 107 19.66 2.48 28.82
C GLN A 107 18.26 2.85 29.30
N LEU A 108 17.28 1.91 29.24
CA LEU A 108 15.94 2.11 29.80
C LEU A 108 16.01 2.55 31.27
N ASN A 109 16.92 1.95 32.06
CA ASN A 109 17.10 2.27 33.48
C ASN A 109 17.63 3.71 33.73
N LYS A 110 18.20 4.33 32.70
CA LYS A 110 18.72 5.71 32.80
C LYS A 110 17.73 6.77 32.36
N LEU A 111 16.56 6.35 31.80
CA LEU A 111 15.56 7.28 31.31
C LEU A 111 15.03 8.21 32.40
N GLU A 112 14.94 7.77 33.66
CA GLU A 112 14.55 8.62 34.78
C GLU A 112 15.52 9.76 35.02
N GLN A 113 16.81 9.50 34.81
CA GLN A 113 17.89 10.48 35.02
C GLN A 113 18.12 11.34 33.77
N SER A 114 17.28 11.23 32.75
CA SER A 114 17.42 11.95 31.49
C SER A 114 17.16 13.46 31.55
N GLY A 115 16.56 13.94 32.64
CA GLY A 115 16.05 15.31 32.73
C GLY A 115 14.75 15.57 31.98
N LEU A 116 14.15 14.54 31.33
CA LEU A 116 12.84 14.64 30.69
C LEU A 116 11.73 14.65 31.74
N SER A 117 10.68 15.42 31.50
CA SER A 117 9.46 15.35 32.33
C SER A 117 8.81 13.96 32.28
N PRO A 118 8.02 13.57 33.28
CA PRO A 118 7.30 12.29 33.26
C PRO A 118 6.46 12.08 32.00
N GLU A 119 5.82 13.14 31.48
CA GLU A 119 5.04 13.10 30.25
C GLU A 119 5.94 12.86 29.02
N ALA A 120 7.12 13.51 28.98
CA ALA A 120 8.07 13.32 27.89
C ALA A 120 8.67 11.90 27.91
N GLN A 121 8.93 11.33 29.10
CA GLN A 121 9.34 9.93 29.26
C GLN A 121 8.23 8.99 28.80
N ALA A 122 6.97 9.26 29.14
CA ALA A 122 5.83 8.48 28.67
C ALA A 122 5.73 8.49 27.13
N GLN A 123 5.94 9.64 26.48
CA GLN A 123 5.98 9.74 25.01
C GLN A 123 7.10 8.89 24.38
N VAL A 124 8.29 8.91 24.96
CA VAL A 124 9.42 8.06 24.54
C VAL A 124 9.06 6.59 24.61
N LEU A 125 8.46 6.14 25.73
CA LEU A 125 8.09 4.73 25.90
C LEU A 125 6.92 4.31 25.00
N ASP A 126 5.95 5.20 24.73
CA ASP A 126 4.88 4.96 23.79
C ASP A 126 5.42 4.78 22.35
N ALA A 127 6.36 5.64 21.92
CA ALA A 127 6.99 5.53 20.62
C ALA A 127 7.86 4.27 20.50
N LEU A 128 8.61 3.93 21.56
CA LEU A 128 9.40 2.70 21.60
C LEU A 128 8.50 1.45 21.54
N THR A 129 7.35 1.47 22.20
CA THR A 129 6.36 0.38 22.11
C THR A 129 5.88 0.20 20.67
N ASP A 130 5.52 1.28 19.97
CA ASP A 130 5.09 1.22 18.58
C ASP A 130 6.22 0.77 17.64
N LEU A 131 7.47 1.19 17.89
CA LEU A 131 8.65 0.74 17.15
C LEU A 131 8.87 -0.77 17.30
N LEU A 132 8.85 -1.29 18.53
CA LEU A 132 9.04 -2.73 18.81
C LEU A 132 7.88 -3.57 18.21
N GLN A 133 6.65 -3.05 18.22
CA GLN A 133 5.52 -3.71 17.56
C GLN A 133 5.66 -3.73 16.04
N TYR A 134 6.18 -2.65 15.45
CA TYR A 134 6.45 -2.57 14.03
C TYR A 134 7.56 -3.56 13.61
N GLN A 135 8.66 -3.60 14.37
CA GLN A 135 9.74 -4.58 14.13
C GLN A 135 9.25 -6.01 14.24
N LYS A 136 8.46 -6.34 15.27
CA LYS A 136 7.86 -7.67 15.41
C LYS A 136 7.00 -8.07 14.20
N ALA A 137 6.32 -7.10 13.58
CA ALA A 137 5.48 -7.40 12.43
C ALA A 137 6.28 -7.66 11.14
N ARG A 138 7.54 -7.20 11.10
CA ARG A 138 8.45 -7.37 9.95
C ARG A 138 9.30 -8.63 10.03
N GLU A 139 9.69 -9.00 11.24
CA GLU A 139 10.70 -10.04 11.51
C GLU A 139 10.05 -11.29 12.10
N GLU A 140 8.87 -11.70 11.75
CA GLU A 140 8.15 -12.86 12.29
C GLU A 140 8.41 -13.16 13.79
N MET A 141 9.65 -13.07 14.26
CA MET A 141 10.05 -13.18 15.66
C MET A 141 11.06 -12.09 16.06
N LEU A 142 10.79 -11.40 17.17
CA LEU A 142 11.78 -10.58 17.83
C LEU A 142 12.81 -11.45 18.55
N SER A 143 14.06 -10.99 18.62
CA SER A 143 15.06 -11.60 19.48
C SER A 143 14.58 -11.61 20.96
N GLU A 144 15.06 -12.54 21.74
CA GLU A 144 14.72 -12.66 23.17
C GLU A 144 14.99 -11.34 23.92
N SER A 145 16.09 -10.67 23.60
CA SER A 145 16.45 -9.36 24.17
C SER A 145 15.37 -8.30 23.89
N LEU A 146 14.85 -8.23 22.67
CA LEU A 146 13.80 -7.26 22.31
C LEU A 146 12.42 -7.63 22.88
N GLN A 147 12.16 -8.91 23.10
CA GLN A 147 10.95 -9.35 23.81
C GLN A 147 11.01 -8.93 25.29
N ASN A 148 12.13 -9.13 25.94
CA ASN A 148 12.36 -8.72 27.32
C ASN A 148 12.30 -7.18 27.44
N LEU A 149 12.94 -6.45 26.52
CA LEU A 149 12.83 -4.99 26.47
C LEU A 149 11.37 -4.54 26.37
N ARG A 150 10.58 -5.16 25.51
CA ARG A 150 9.15 -4.82 25.35
C ARG A 150 8.38 -4.96 26.67
N GLN A 151 8.61 -6.03 27.43
CA GLN A 151 7.96 -6.22 28.73
C GLN A 151 8.39 -5.13 29.73
N GLN A 152 9.68 -4.83 29.82
CA GLN A 152 10.21 -3.78 30.70
C GLN A 152 9.65 -2.40 30.34
N VAL A 153 9.55 -2.08 29.03
CA VAL A 153 8.98 -0.82 28.54
C VAL A 153 7.50 -0.70 28.96
N LEU A 154 6.70 -1.76 28.83
CA LEU A 154 5.30 -1.74 29.23
C LEU A 154 5.13 -1.56 30.74
N LEU A 155 5.94 -2.25 31.56
CA LEU A 155 5.93 -2.08 33.00
C LEU A 155 6.29 -0.65 33.39
N ARG A 156 7.38 -0.14 32.83
CA ARG A 156 7.82 1.23 33.12
C ARG A 156 6.81 2.28 32.68
N ARG A 157 6.17 2.08 31.51
CA ARG A 157 5.12 2.96 30.99
C ARG A 157 3.90 3.03 31.92
N SER A 158 3.56 1.93 32.58
CA SER A 158 2.41 1.88 33.51
C SER A 158 2.61 2.72 34.78
N GLU A 159 3.86 3.06 35.13
CA GLU A 159 4.21 3.91 36.28
C GLU A 159 4.15 5.41 35.95
N LEU A 160 4.05 5.77 34.67
CA LEU A 160 4.06 7.14 34.20
C LEU A 160 2.64 7.69 33.93
N PRO A 161 2.47 9.02 33.89
CA PRO A 161 1.18 9.65 33.70
C PRO A 161 0.48 9.18 32.42
N ILE A 162 -0.87 9.14 32.46
CA ILE A 162 -1.70 8.93 31.28
C ILE A 162 -1.63 10.21 30.44
N LEU A 163 -1.21 10.05 29.19
CA LEU A 163 -1.14 11.15 28.25
C LEU A 163 -2.53 11.46 27.68
N VAL A 164 -2.82 12.73 27.49
CA VAL A 164 -3.99 13.16 26.74
C VAL A 164 -3.82 12.70 25.29
N LYS A 165 -4.78 11.92 24.80
CA LYS A 165 -4.76 11.41 23.44
C LYS A 165 -4.95 12.56 22.44
N LYS A 166 -3.88 12.88 21.71
CA LYS A 166 -3.97 13.84 20.60
C LYS A 166 -4.81 13.26 19.46
N PRO A 167 -5.55 14.10 18.72
CA PRO A 167 -6.17 13.67 17.49
C PRO A 167 -5.10 13.11 16.54
N GLN A 168 -5.34 11.90 16.07
CA GLN A 168 -4.43 11.31 15.06
C GLN A 168 -4.73 11.94 13.70
N PRO A 169 -3.71 12.15 12.86
CA PRO A 169 -3.91 12.56 11.48
C PRO A 169 -4.84 11.56 10.76
N LEU A 170 -5.62 12.06 9.82
CA LEU A 170 -6.50 11.20 9.03
C LEU A 170 -5.67 10.18 8.24
N THR A 171 -6.03 8.92 8.38
CA THR A 171 -5.49 7.86 7.52
C THR A 171 -6.02 8.08 6.11
N PRO A 172 -5.17 8.09 5.07
CA PRO A 172 -5.65 8.14 3.70
C PRO A 172 -6.64 7.00 3.43
N ASP A 173 -7.80 7.37 2.93
CA ASP A 173 -8.88 6.43 2.63
C ASP A 173 -8.62 5.77 1.27
N PRO A 174 -8.43 4.45 1.19
CA PRO A 174 -8.20 3.74 -0.07
C PRO A 174 -9.32 3.96 -1.10
N LEU A 175 -10.55 4.16 -0.63
CA LEU A 175 -11.71 4.41 -1.48
C LEU A 175 -11.73 5.80 -2.14
N LYS A 176 -10.79 6.67 -1.77
CA LYS A 176 -10.56 7.97 -2.43
C LYS A 176 -9.44 7.94 -3.43
N GLY A 177 -8.84 6.78 -3.66
CA GLY A 177 -7.86 6.56 -4.72
C GLY A 177 -8.48 6.59 -6.11
N HIS A 178 -7.63 6.57 -7.12
CA HIS A 178 -8.08 6.46 -8.51
C HIS A 178 -8.44 5.00 -8.86
N PRO A 179 -9.31 4.77 -9.85
CA PRO A 179 -9.53 3.43 -10.40
C PRO A 179 -8.23 2.85 -10.98
N PRO A 180 -8.06 1.52 -10.94
CA PRO A 180 -6.84 0.88 -11.44
C PRO A 180 -6.75 0.88 -12.98
N LEU A 181 -7.88 0.99 -13.67
CA LEU A 181 -7.93 1.04 -15.13
C LEU A 181 -7.93 2.49 -15.63
N ARG A 182 -7.08 2.78 -16.62
CA ARG A 182 -7.04 4.07 -17.30
C ARG A 182 -6.94 3.90 -18.80
N THR A 183 -7.77 4.63 -19.52
CA THR A 183 -7.64 4.84 -20.96
C THR A 183 -7.10 6.26 -21.22
N GLN A 184 -6.29 6.40 -22.25
CA GLN A 184 -5.74 7.70 -22.65
C GLN A 184 -5.81 7.87 -24.17
N PHE A 185 -6.02 9.10 -24.60
CA PHE A 185 -6.04 9.50 -25.98
C PHE A 185 -5.14 10.71 -26.16
N GLY A 186 -4.37 10.73 -27.22
CA GLY A 186 -3.47 11.83 -27.51
C GLY A 186 -3.11 11.90 -28.99
N GLY A 187 -2.58 13.01 -29.41
CA GLY A 187 -1.90 13.13 -30.69
C GLY A 187 -0.41 12.91 -30.50
N PHE A 188 0.27 12.40 -31.51
CA PHE A 188 1.72 12.38 -31.56
C PHE A 188 2.22 13.04 -32.85
N GLN A 189 3.36 13.68 -32.75
CA GLN A 189 4.12 14.19 -33.89
C GLN A 189 5.58 13.86 -33.63
N ARG A 190 6.20 13.18 -34.60
CA ARG A 190 7.61 12.77 -34.47
C ARG A 190 8.50 13.62 -35.35
N ASN A 191 8.06 13.86 -36.57
CA ASN A 191 8.73 14.71 -37.56
C ASN A 191 7.64 15.46 -38.35
N ASP A 192 8.04 16.23 -39.34
CA ASP A 192 7.05 16.90 -40.21
C ASP A 192 6.16 15.98 -41.02
N THR A 193 6.53 14.69 -41.09
CA THR A 193 5.85 13.66 -41.91
C THR A 193 5.15 12.56 -41.10
N GLU A 194 5.49 12.38 -39.82
CA GLU A 194 4.89 11.35 -38.95
C GLU A 194 4.06 12.01 -37.86
N GLN A 195 2.75 12.00 -38.02
CA GLN A 195 1.78 12.48 -37.05
C GLN A 195 0.57 11.56 -37.01
N GLY A 196 -0.13 11.53 -35.90
CA GLY A 196 -1.30 10.69 -35.78
C GLY A 196 -1.91 10.70 -34.38
N ILE A 197 -2.66 9.64 -34.08
CA ILE A 197 -3.37 9.45 -32.82
C ILE A 197 -2.70 8.34 -32.03
N GLU A 198 -2.55 8.54 -30.73
CA GLU A 198 -2.12 7.52 -29.78
C GLU A 198 -3.27 7.16 -28.85
N VAL A 199 -3.54 5.86 -28.72
CA VAL A 199 -4.49 5.29 -27.77
C VAL A 199 -3.73 4.44 -26.80
N GLY A 200 -3.93 4.68 -25.50
CA GLY A 200 -3.29 3.92 -24.43
C GLY A 200 -4.31 3.28 -23.50
N ILE A 201 -3.96 2.11 -22.98
CA ILE A 201 -4.71 1.38 -21.96
C ILE A 201 -3.72 0.95 -20.88
N ARG A 202 -3.99 1.34 -19.64
CA ARG A 202 -3.29 0.86 -18.45
C ARG A 202 -4.24 0.04 -17.61
N ALA A 203 -3.92 -1.22 -17.41
CA ALA A 203 -4.82 -2.14 -16.72
C ALA A 203 -4.77 -2.03 -15.20
N ALA A 204 -3.57 -1.92 -14.64
CA ALA A 204 -3.39 -1.68 -13.22
C ALA A 204 -2.18 -0.75 -13.06
N TYR A 205 -2.37 0.37 -12.39
CA TYR A 205 -1.30 1.34 -12.22
C TYR A 205 -1.46 2.16 -10.94
N HIS A 206 -0.31 2.65 -10.47
CA HIS A 206 -0.15 3.71 -9.50
C HIS A 206 1.17 4.40 -9.79
N ASP A 207 1.12 5.66 -10.16
CA ASP A 207 2.31 6.45 -10.48
C ASP A 207 2.88 7.11 -9.19
N LEU A 208 4.18 7.38 -9.14
CA LEU A 208 4.84 8.00 -7.98
C LEU A 208 4.23 9.34 -7.53
N LEU A 209 3.62 10.06 -8.46
CA LEU A 209 3.01 11.37 -8.20
C LEU A 209 1.51 11.31 -7.92
N ASP A 210 0.92 10.12 -7.95
CA ASP A 210 -0.49 9.94 -7.63
C ASP A 210 -0.72 10.14 -6.12
N PRO A 211 -1.92 10.59 -5.73
CA PRO A 211 -2.29 10.69 -4.32
C PRO A 211 -2.17 9.32 -3.63
N VAL A 212 -1.52 9.29 -2.47
CA VAL A 212 -1.26 8.07 -1.67
C VAL A 212 -2.51 7.48 -0.99
N HIS A 213 -3.64 7.50 -1.68
CA HIS A 213 -4.87 6.87 -1.20
C HIS A 213 -4.85 5.37 -1.54
N GLY A 214 -4.67 4.52 -0.51
CA GLY A 214 -4.64 3.07 -0.69
C GLY A 214 -3.33 2.49 -1.23
N HIS A 215 -2.33 3.32 -1.50
CA HIS A 215 -1.05 2.90 -2.03
C HIS A 215 0.09 3.19 -1.04
N LEU A 216 1.21 2.50 -1.25
CA LEU A 216 2.42 2.78 -0.50
C LEU A 216 3.04 4.09 -1.01
N PRO A 217 3.38 5.04 -0.14
CA PRO A 217 4.12 6.22 -0.55
C PRO A 217 5.48 5.81 -1.15
N TYR A 218 5.89 6.53 -2.18
CA TYR A 218 7.17 6.30 -2.88
C TYR A 218 7.29 4.94 -3.61
N ALA A 219 6.16 4.30 -3.88
CA ALA A 219 6.07 3.12 -4.73
C ALA A 219 5.33 3.44 -6.03
N GLU A 220 5.73 2.77 -7.09
CA GLU A 220 5.07 2.81 -8.39
C GLU A 220 4.79 1.39 -8.85
N LEU A 221 3.62 1.18 -9.42
CA LEU A 221 3.21 -0.08 -10.03
C LEU A 221 2.54 0.21 -11.37
N LYS A 222 3.00 -0.46 -12.42
CA LYS A 222 2.30 -0.55 -13.70
C LYS A 222 2.22 -2.00 -14.12
N ALA A 223 1.05 -2.43 -14.54
CA ALA A 223 0.85 -3.72 -15.16
C ALA A 223 0.02 -3.55 -16.41
N LEU A 224 0.52 -4.06 -17.54
CA LEU A 224 -0.11 -3.95 -18.85
C LEU A 224 -0.41 -2.49 -19.26
N ASP A 225 0.62 -1.70 -19.51
CA ASP A 225 0.52 -0.39 -20.15
C ASP A 225 0.79 -0.56 -21.65
N LEU A 226 -0.28 -0.53 -22.44
CA LEU A 226 -0.25 -0.69 -23.90
C LEU A 226 -0.52 0.65 -24.57
N LYS A 227 0.35 1.07 -25.51
CA LYS A 227 0.14 2.23 -26.36
C LYS A 227 0.15 1.82 -27.83
N ILE A 228 -0.90 2.16 -28.52
CA ILE A 228 -1.08 1.91 -29.95
C ILE A 228 -1.13 3.26 -30.66
N ARG A 229 -0.38 3.37 -31.74
CA ARG A 229 -0.37 4.55 -32.62
C ARG A 229 -1.03 4.23 -33.95
N PHE A 230 -1.70 5.24 -34.45
CA PHE A 230 -2.41 5.23 -35.72
C PHE A 230 -1.98 6.46 -36.51
N ASP A 231 -1.55 6.26 -37.75
CA ASP A 231 -1.37 7.33 -38.75
C ASP A 231 -2.33 7.11 -39.93
N GLU A 232 -2.19 7.85 -40.99
CA GLU A 232 -3.06 7.75 -42.19
C GLU A 232 -2.95 6.42 -42.91
N THR A 233 -1.87 5.64 -42.68
CA THR A 233 -1.52 4.47 -43.49
C THR A 233 -1.50 3.19 -42.71
N ARG A 234 -1.23 3.23 -41.41
CA ARG A 234 -1.02 2.06 -40.58
C ARG A 234 -1.34 2.30 -39.11
N TRP A 235 -1.42 1.21 -38.39
CA TRP A 235 -1.38 1.21 -36.93
C TRP A 235 -0.25 0.29 -36.44
N TRP A 236 0.31 0.59 -35.25
CA TRP A 236 1.32 -0.26 -34.63
C TRP A 236 1.31 -0.11 -33.11
N ILE A 237 1.84 -1.14 -32.45
CA ILE A 237 2.13 -1.04 -31.01
C ILE A 237 3.36 -0.15 -30.87
N HIS A 238 3.22 0.95 -30.18
CA HIS A 238 4.32 1.86 -29.88
C HIS A 238 5.08 1.44 -28.63
N GLN A 239 4.35 1.06 -27.59
CA GLN A 239 4.90 0.63 -26.30
C GLN A 239 4.00 -0.44 -25.68
N LEU A 240 4.60 -1.44 -25.07
CA LEU A 240 3.94 -2.43 -24.24
C LEU A 240 4.80 -2.66 -23.01
N THR A 241 4.36 -2.15 -21.86
CA THR A 241 4.96 -2.46 -20.57
C THR A 241 4.18 -3.62 -19.95
N PHE A 242 4.79 -4.76 -19.82
CA PHE A 242 4.19 -5.92 -19.17
C PHE A 242 4.05 -5.68 -17.67
N PHE A 243 5.11 -5.16 -17.06
CA PHE A 243 5.13 -4.74 -15.67
C PHE A 243 6.23 -3.70 -15.45
N GLU A 244 6.00 -2.82 -14.50
CA GLU A 244 7.00 -1.93 -13.92
C GLU A 244 6.68 -1.78 -12.44
N ILE A 245 7.66 -2.06 -11.60
CA ILE A 245 7.54 -1.90 -10.16
C ILE A 245 8.75 -1.10 -9.70
N GLN A 246 8.49 -0.02 -8.99
CA GLN A 246 9.53 0.81 -8.39
C GLN A 246 9.22 1.04 -6.92
N ASN A 247 10.22 0.96 -6.09
CA ASN A 247 10.14 1.32 -4.69
C ASN A 247 11.33 2.19 -4.31
N LEU A 248 11.02 3.44 -3.95
CA LEU A 248 12.00 4.35 -3.40
C LEU A 248 12.03 4.15 -1.88
N SER A 249 13.12 3.61 -1.37
CA SER A 249 13.30 3.41 0.06
C SER A 249 13.61 4.73 0.77
N ILE A 250 12.59 5.59 0.88
CA ILE A 250 12.72 6.87 1.57
C ILE A 250 12.29 6.66 3.02
N SER A 251 13.24 6.82 3.95
CA SER A 251 12.92 6.87 5.37
C SER A 251 12.17 8.17 5.66
N SER A 252 10.94 8.07 6.12
CA SER A 252 10.11 9.24 6.45
C SER A 252 10.42 9.82 7.83
N THR A 253 11.09 9.05 8.70
CA THR A 253 11.43 9.47 10.07
C THR A 253 12.72 8.80 10.55
N ARG A 254 13.36 9.40 11.57
CA ARG A 254 14.58 8.85 12.21
C ARG A 254 14.36 7.49 12.90
N LEU A 255 13.13 7.15 13.26
CA LEU A 255 12.79 5.88 13.92
C LEU A 255 12.42 4.79 12.91
N ASP A 256 12.02 5.17 11.70
CA ASP A 256 11.77 4.23 10.61
C ASP A 256 13.10 3.95 9.91
N THR A 257 13.94 3.16 10.57
CA THR A 257 15.28 2.78 10.07
C THR A 257 15.18 1.65 9.05
N VAL A 258 14.21 1.68 8.17
CA VAL A 258 14.21 0.80 7.01
C VAL A 258 15.31 1.26 6.08
N SER A 259 16.51 0.76 6.32
CA SER A 259 17.59 0.84 5.35
C SER A 259 17.24 -0.08 4.18
N GLY A 260 16.35 0.35 3.33
CA GLY A 260 16.01 -0.35 2.11
C GLY A 260 16.85 0.20 0.96
N VAL A 261 17.13 -0.65 -0.01
CA VAL A 261 17.67 -0.22 -1.29
C VAL A 261 16.49 0.25 -2.15
N SER A 262 16.60 1.43 -2.74
CA SER A 262 15.67 1.84 -3.79
C SER A 262 15.92 0.97 -5.03
N TRP A 263 14.86 0.43 -5.61
CA TRP A 263 14.97 -0.43 -6.76
C TRP A 263 13.82 -0.21 -7.73
N ARG A 264 14.09 -0.49 -8.98
CA ARG A 264 13.11 -0.55 -10.06
C ARG A 264 13.34 -1.82 -10.87
N THR A 265 12.26 -2.48 -11.25
CA THR A 265 12.28 -3.58 -12.22
C THR A 265 11.15 -3.37 -13.22
N SER A 266 11.43 -3.61 -14.48
CA SER A 266 10.46 -3.49 -15.56
C SER A 266 10.71 -4.53 -16.64
N GLY A 267 9.62 -4.91 -17.31
CA GLY A 267 9.67 -5.67 -18.56
C GLY A 267 8.83 -4.92 -19.59
N GLU A 268 9.48 -4.32 -20.57
CA GLU A 268 8.81 -3.53 -21.59
C GLU A 268 9.31 -3.85 -22.99
N TRP A 269 8.44 -3.64 -23.95
CA TRP A 269 8.76 -3.61 -25.37
C TRP A 269 8.40 -2.23 -25.90
N GLN A 270 9.34 -1.59 -26.58
CA GLN A 270 9.15 -0.28 -27.16
C GLN A 270 9.75 -0.23 -28.56
N GLU A 271 9.04 0.42 -29.49
CA GLU A 271 9.61 0.74 -30.80
C GLU A 271 10.59 1.91 -30.62
N GLU A 272 11.88 1.64 -30.87
CA GLU A 272 12.94 2.64 -30.82
C GLU A 272 13.40 2.95 -32.24
N ALA A 273 13.39 4.23 -32.63
CA ALA A 273 13.97 4.64 -33.89
C ALA A 273 15.46 4.89 -33.66
N LEU A 274 16.26 4.02 -34.18
CA LEU A 274 17.69 4.23 -34.34
C LEU A 274 17.91 4.70 -35.76
N ASP A 275 18.37 5.95 -35.91
CA ASP A 275 18.93 6.58 -37.08
C ASP A 275 18.78 5.79 -38.41
N GLU A 276 17.80 6.10 -39.24
CA GLU A 276 17.44 5.47 -40.53
C GLU A 276 17.04 3.98 -40.53
N SER A 277 17.32 3.20 -39.53
CA SER A 277 16.88 1.83 -39.41
C SER A 277 16.08 1.62 -38.13
N GLN A 278 14.80 1.32 -38.24
CA GLN A 278 13.94 1.02 -37.10
C GLN A 278 14.32 -0.36 -36.54
N HIS A 279 14.94 -0.39 -35.37
CA HIS A 279 15.16 -1.61 -34.60
C HIS A 279 14.18 -1.71 -33.45
N LYS A 280 13.59 -2.87 -33.26
CA LYS A 280 12.74 -3.20 -32.13
C LYS A 280 13.61 -3.73 -31.00
N VAL A 281 13.60 -3.08 -29.86
CA VAL A 281 14.36 -3.50 -28.69
C VAL A 281 13.41 -4.01 -27.60
N MET A 282 13.67 -5.20 -27.13
CA MET A 282 13.04 -5.76 -25.94
C MET A 282 13.94 -5.48 -24.74
N ARG A 283 13.42 -4.81 -23.73
CA ARG A 283 14.14 -4.50 -22.48
C ARG A 283 13.50 -5.17 -21.28
#